data_579a31d9271b017617fc5f0a5ea5b409
#
_entry.id   579a31d9271b017617fc5f0a5ea5b409
#
_cell.length_a   1.000
_cell.length_b   1.000
_cell.length_c   1.000
_cell.angle_alpha   90.00
_cell.angle_beta   90.00
_cell.angle_gamma   90.00
#
_symmetry.space_group_name_H-M   'P 1'
#
loop_
_entity.id
_entity.type
_entity.pdbx_description
1 polymer ?
#
loop_
_entity_poly.entity_id
_entity_poly.type
_entity_poly.pdbx_seq_one_letter_code
_entity_poly.pdbx_strand_id
1 'polypeptide(L)'
;MNNWLKFDDVELSDYVDRELEITDKGQVKSTTTNLITVLVNPCFCKEQDILSGYIFFDTCSRTIRFYGKLKGEKSTDLEIRKWNDHMTNILGVEIEREFGIKYSKNRMEDAVLFVAHKWAINLPAMYMESLPYDGQEYISKLLPKYLGAEDTKLNSWIMKHILVGMVKRAFNPGCKFDELMVLTGVQGVGKTSFIEKLALFPEWYCSLNNIKGKDAVSNLVGKIVVELEEFVALRNAKSADEAKLFISARTSTVRLPYERFSTDVKRSCVLIATTNDATFLGDFSGERRYLPVKVNSEKIQIPLMYDPEKFPVLETITRKEHAEMLKNDFEGAIAEAVHLYKNKLHDFYLPKELRGDLEYVIQTHKSENRHVQNFLDFMEWKVTKSDAPNILCSAEFTSKYPETNEKVFSELMENEMADEWTLEPNVKSKKVRIDGIVRVSKKFYKRNAIADFEEVKDIEIPF
;
A
#
# COMPACT_ATOMS: atom_id res chain seq x y z
N MET A 1 21.47 -0.84 22.63
CA MET A 1 20.53 0.18 23.17
C MET A 1 19.88 0.87 21.99
N ASN A 2 18.58 1.04 22.02
CA ASN A 2 17.87 1.79 20.98
C ASN A 2 18.11 3.28 21.19
N ASN A 3 19.32 3.77 20.84
CA ASN A 3 19.74 5.16 21.04
C ASN A 3 18.91 6.20 20.25
N TRP A 4 18.01 5.71 19.39
CA TRP A 4 17.10 6.53 18.59
C TRP A 4 15.79 6.89 19.33
N LEU A 5 15.42 6.12 20.35
CA LEU A 5 14.21 6.37 21.14
C LEU A 5 14.51 7.50 22.11
N LYS A 6 13.93 8.65 21.86
CA LYS A 6 14.05 9.84 22.71
C LYS A 6 12.70 10.14 23.35
N PHE A 7 12.71 10.32 24.64
CA PHE A 7 11.59 10.87 25.39
C PHE A 7 12.00 12.27 25.81
N ASP A 8 11.37 13.29 25.22
CA ASP A 8 11.56 14.66 25.67
C ASP A 8 11.11 14.73 27.14
N ASP A 9 11.77 15.58 27.94
CA ASP A 9 11.38 15.84 29.33
C ASP A 9 9.97 16.45 29.33
N VAL A 10 8.97 15.58 29.32
CA VAL A 10 7.58 15.99 29.42
C VAL A 10 7.39 16.49 30.84
N GLU A 11 6.81 17.67 31.00
CA GLU A 11 6.41 18.22 32.28
C GLU A 11 5.40 17.29 32.99
N LEU A 12 5.91 16.26 33.62
CA LEU A 12 5.22 15.46 34.65
C LEU A 12 5.53 15.98 36.06
N SER A 13 6.10 17.20 36.16
CA SER A 13 6.48 17.84 37.40
C SER A 13 5.40 17.74 38.47
N ASP A 14 4.13 17.93 38.08
CA ASP A 14 3.00 17.84 39.02
C ASP A 14 2.80 16.45 39.64
N TYR A 15 3.39 15.40 39.05
CA TYR A 15 3.29 14.02 39.53
C TYR A 15 4.64 13.47 40.00
N VAL A 16 5.76 13.95 39.47
CA VAL A 16 7.11 13.45 39.81
C VAL A 16 7.48 13.82 41.25
N ASP A 17 7.15 15.04 41.67
CA ASP A 17 7.45 15.55 43.00
C ASP A 17 6.27 15.40 43.98
N ARG A 18 5.18 14.75 43.54
CA ARG A 18 3.98 14.61 44.36
C ARG A 18 4.14 13.50 45.39
N GLU A 19 3.79 13.82 46.63
CA GLU A 19 3.63 12.83 47.69
C GLU A 19 2.36 12.00 47.49
N LEU A 20 2.39 10.74 47.96
CA LEU A 20 1.22 9.87 47.91
C LEU A 20 0.16 10.33 48.91
N GLU A 21 -1.08 10.43 48.47
CA GLU A 21 -2.20 10.68 49.36
C GLU A 21 -2.39 9.49 50.30
N ILE A 22 -2.40 9.76 51.61
CA ILE A 22 -2.61 8.77 52.67
C ILE A 22 -3.94 8.96 53.37
N THR A 23 -4.45 7.93 54.00
CA THR A 23 -5.59 7.98 54.91
C THR A 23 -5.17 8.52 56.28
N ASP A 24 -6.12 8.87 57.13
CA ASP A 24 -5.88 9.26 58.54
C ASP A 24 -5.13 8.18 59.34
N LYS A 25 -5.14 6.94 58.84
CA LYS A 25 -4.44 5.80 59.44
C LYS A 25 -3.04 5.55 58.86
N GLY A 26 -2.54 6.47 58.01
CA GLY A 26 -1.23 6.37 57.36
C GLY A 26 -1.15 5.38 56.22
N GLN A 27 -2.27 4.87 55.71
CA GLN A 27 -2.30 3.97 54.54
C GLN A 27 -2.44 4.75 53.25
N VAL A 28 -1.74 4.34 52.19
CA VAL A 28 -1.84 4.95 50.88
C VAL A 28 -3.25 4.75 50.30
N LYS A 29 -3.88 5.82 49.81
CA LYS A 29 -5.22 5.75 49.23
C LYS A 29 -5.20 5.08 47.85
N SER A 30 -6.20 4.23 47.58
CA SER A 30 -6.42 3.60 46.27
C SER A 30 -7.07 4.58 45.30
N THR A 31 -6.33 5.60 44.85
CA THR A 31 -6.78 6.61 43.87
C THR A 31 -6.02 6.48 42.57
N THR A 32 -6.65 6.87 41.44
CA THR A 32 -5.98 6.90 40.14
C THR A 32 -4.80 7.88 40.15
N THR A 33 -4.90 8.98 40.91
CA THR A 33 -3.83 9.96 41.08
C THR A 33 -2.59 9.34 41.71
N ASN A 34 -2.77 8.58 42.82
CA ASN A 34 -1.66 7.86 43.42
C ASN A 34 -1.02 6.83 42.50
N LEU A 35 -1.84 6.12 41.70
CA LEU A 35 -1.31 5.23 40.68
C LEU A 35 -0.45 5.95 39.64
N ILE A 36 -0.93 7.08 39.12
CA ILE A 36 -0.16 7.89 38.19
C ILE A 36 1.16 8.34 38.82
N THR A 37 1.10 8.85 40.05
CA THR A 37 2.30 9.25 40.81
C THR A 37 3.29 8.10 40.94
N VAL A 38 2.84 6.90 41.33
CA VAL A 38 3.69 5.70 41.40
C VAL A 38 4.32 5.36 40.06
N LEU A 39 3.58 5.48 38.95
CA LEU A 39 4.08 5.10 37.63
C LEU A 39 5.10 6.08 37.03
N VAL A 40 5.04 7.36 37.40
CA VAL A 40 5.90 8.40 36.82
C VAL A 40 7.05 8.81 37.74
N ASN A 41 6.88 8.69 39.07
CA ASN A 41 7.90 9.11 40.02
C ASN A 41 9.03 8.08 40.11
N PRO A 42 10.27 8.47 39.78
CA PRO A 42 11.43 7.58 39.82
C PRO A 42 11.64 6.92 41.21
N CYS A 43 11.37 7.63 42.27
CA CYS A 43 11.52 7.09 43.63
C CYS A 43 10.57 5.93 43.91
N PHE A 44 9.37 5.94 43.35
CA PHE A 44 8.42 4.85 43.59
C PHE A 44 8.57 3.69 42.58
N CYS A 45 8.88 3.97 41.33
CA CYS A 45 8.98 2.93 40.29
C CYS A 45 10.37 2.35 40.13
N LYS A 46 11.41 3.20 40.00
CA LYS A 46 12.77 2.76 39.71
C LYS A 46 13.48 2.25 40.97
N GLU A 47 13.36 2.95 42.13
CA GLU A 47 13.99 2.52 43.36
C GLU A 47 13.39 1.23 43.90
N GLN A 48 12.08 1.02 43.73
CA GLN A 48 11.40 -0.22 44.10
C GLN A 48 11.51 -1.31 43.02
N ASP A 49 12.19 -1.04 41.93
CA ASP A 49 12.39 -1.93 40.78
C ASP A 49 11.09 -2.50 40.15
N ILE A 50 9.95 -1.81 40.36
CA ILE A 50 8.65 -2.24 39.86
C ILE A 50 8.60 -2.09 38.35
N LEU A 51 9.04 -0.93 37.83
CA LEU A 51 9.05 -0.59 36.41
C LEU A 51 10.29 0.25 36.09
N SER A 52 11.16 -0.30 35.28
CA SER A 52 12.33 0.41 34.74
C SER A 52 12.17 0.68 33.26
N GLY A 53 11.73 1.90 32.89
CA GLY A 53 11.53 2.28 31.52
C GLY A 53 10.38 3.25 31.29
N TYR A 54 9.84 3.25 30.08
CA TYR A 54 8.84 4.20 29.63
C TYR A 54 7.60 3.50 29.08
N ILE A 55 6.43 3.88 29.59
CA ILE A 55 5.13 3.55 29.00
C ILE A 55 4.75 4.73 28.11
N PHE A 56 4.50 4.50 26.83
CA PHE A 56 4.21 5.56 25.87
C PHE A 56 3.12 5.17 24.87
N PHE A 57 2.49 6.17 24.27
CA PHE A 57 1.48 5.99 23.26
C PHE A 57 2.09 6.18 21.87
N ASP A 58 2.11 5.13 21.04
CA ASP A 58 2.49 5.27 19.65
C ASP A 58 1.32 5.84 18.85
N THR A 59 1.46 7.07 18.39
CA THR A 59 0.41 7.80 17.66
C THR A 59 0.14 7.22 16.27
N CYS A 60 1.10 6.51 15.68
CA CYS A 60 0.94 5.83 14.39
C CYS A 60 0.06 4.59 14.52
N SER A 61 0.41 3.67 15.41
CA SER A 61 -0.34 2.42 15.64
C SER A 61 -1.52 2.59 16.60
N ARG A 62 -1.62 3.74 17.30
CA ARG A 62 -2.62 4.03 18.32
C ARG A 62 -2.65 2.98 19.43
N THR A 63 -1.48 2.50 19.82
CA THR A 63 -1.32 1.48 20.86
C THR A 63 -0.38 1.96 21.95
N ILE A 64 -0.64 1.48 23.17
CA ILE A 64 0.29 1.68 24.28
C ILE A 64 1.49 0.76 24.05
N ARG A 65 2.68 1.33 24.18
CA ARG A 65 3.96 0.66 24.06
C ARG A 65 4.74 0.77 25.37
N PHE A 66 5.64 -0.15 25.54
CA PHE A 66 6.56 -0.17 26.68
C PHE A 66 7.97 -0.43 26.20
N TYR A 67 8.89 0.40 26.68
CA TYR A 67 10.32 0.23 26.49
C TYR A 67 10.98 0.16 27.85
N GLY A 68 11.38 -1.04 28.30
CA GLY A 68 11.92 -1.24 29.62
C GLY A 68 11.71 -2.66 30.15
N LYS A 69 11.80 -2.79 31.48
CA LYS A 69 11.60 -4.04 32.21
C LYS A 69 10.56 -3.87 33.32
N LEU A 70 9.78 -4.91 33.52
CA LEU A 70 8.94 -5.08 34.71
C LEU A 70 9.67 -5.99 35.71
N LYS A 71 9.39 -5.81 36.99
CA LYS A 71 9.94 -6.63 38.05
C LYS A 71 9.73 -8.12 37.80
N GLY A 72 10.78 -8.91 37.96
CA GLY A 72 10.75 -10.34 37.73
C GLY A 72 10.99 -10.77 36.28
N GLU A 73 11.09 -9.86 35.32
CA GLU A 73 11.48 -10.21 33.95
C GLU A 73 12.97 -10.54 33.84
N LYS A 74 13.28 -11.71 33.26
CA LYS A 74 14.67 -12.20 33.12
C LYS A 74 15.40 -11.65 31.88
N SER A 75 14.67 -11.03 30.91
CA SER A 75 15.29 -10.53 29.68
C SER A 75 16.32 -9.45 29.97
N THR A 76 17.48 -9.53 29.34
CA THR A 76 18.51 -8.51 29.38
C THR A 76 18.31 -7.46 28.29
N ASP A 77 17.56 -7.79 27.25
CA ASP A 77 17.36 -6.94 26.09
C ASP A 77 16.18 -6.01 26.29
N LEU A 78 16.43 -4.72 26.11
CA LEU A 78 15.39 -3.70 26.12
C LEU A 78 14.78 -3.62 24.72
N GLU A 79 13.55 -4.13 24.59
CA GLU A 79 12.78 -4.09 23.35
C GLU A 79 11.52 -3.24 23.51
N ILE A 80 11.09 -2.63 22.42
CA ILE A 80 9.80 -1.94 22.38
C ILE A 80 8.71 -3.00 22.19
N ARG A 81 7.82 -3.10 23.17
CA ARG A 81 6.74 -4.09 23.21
C ARG A 81 5.38 -3.42 23.25
N LYS A 82 4.35 -4.09 22.73
CA LYS A 82 2.96 -3.68 22.98
C LYS A 82 2.61 -3.94 24.45
N TRP A 83 2.02 -2.96 25.09
CA TRP A 83 1.43 -3.16 26.42
C TRP A 83 0.28 -4.15 26.34
N ASN A 84 0.17 -5.05 27.29
CA ASN A 84 -0.86 -6.09 27.33
C ASN A 84 -1.37 -6.35 28.75
N ASP A 85 -2.45 -7.13 28.86
CA ASP A 85 -3.09 -7.49 30.13
C ASP A 85 -2.15 -8.16 31.12
N HIS A 86 -1.20 -8.96 30.64
CA HIS A 86 -0.23 -9.63 31.53
C HIS A 86 0.69 -8.60 32.21
N MET A 87 1.15 -7.59 31.47
CA MET A 87 1.94 -6.49 32.03
C MET A 87 1.14 -5.69 33.05
N THR A 88 -0.14 -5.42 32.79
CA THR A 88 -1.04 -4.77 33.75
C THR A 88 -1.18 -5.59 35.02
N ASN A 89 -1.29 -6.91 34.90
CA ASN A 89 -1.41 -7.79 36.08
C ASN A 89 -0.12 -7.84 36.90
N ILE A 90 1.06 -7.95 36.25
CA ILE A 90 2.35 -7.90 36.97
C ILE A 90 2.46 -6.59 37.74
N LEU A 91 2.20 -5.47 37.06
CA LEU A 91 2.26 -4.14 37.64
C LEU A 91 1.32 -4.05 38.88
N GLY A 92 0.10 -4.56 38.75
CA GLY A 92 -0.88 -4.58 39.85
C GLY A 92 -0.41 -5.36 41.06
N VAL A 93 0.17 -6.56 40.86
CA VAL A 93 0.71 -7.40 41.96
C VAL A 93 1.89 -6.73 42.65
N GLU A 94 2.81 -6.14 41.90
CA GLU A 94 3.99 -5.50 42.49
C GLU A 94 3.61 -4.22 43.25
N ILE A 95 2.67 -3.42 42.73
CA ILE A 95 2.15 -2.24 43.46
C ILE A 95 1.41 -2.66 44.72
N GLU A 96 0.61 -3.73 44.70
CA GLU A 96 -0.04 -4.26 45.91
C GLU A 96 1.00 -4.69 46.94
N ARG A 97 2.07 -5.36 46.51
CA ARG A 97 3.13 -5.85 47.42
C ARG A 97 3.89 -4.70 48.09
N GLU A 98 4.26 -3.68 47.33
CA GLU A 98 5.11 -2.58 47.82
C GLU A 98 4.32 -1.54 48.63
N PHE A 99 3.08 -1.25 48.20
CA PHE A 99 2.28 -0.18 48.83
C PHE A 99 1.09 -0.68 49.67
N GLY A 100 0.85 -2.00 49.71
CA GLY A 100 -0.27 -2.59 50.45
C GLY A 100 -1.65 -2.25 49.91
N ILE A 101 -1.76 -1.84 48.64
CA ILE A 101 -2.98 -1.30 48.05
C ILE A 101 -3.48 -2.16 46.88
N LYS A 102 -4.78 -2.49 46.90
CA LYS A 102 -5.45 -3.16 45.79
C LYS A 102 -6.07 -2.14 44.85
N TYR A 103 -5.69 -2.22 43.60
CA TYR A 103 -6.33 -1.43 42.57
C TYR A 103 -7.20 -2.31 41.66
N SER A 104 -8.37 -1.79 41.25
CA SER A 104 -9.17 -2.45 40.25
C SER A 104 -8.44 -2.38 38.88
N LYS A 105 -8.66 -3.42 38.03
CA LYS A 105 -8.08 -3.47 36.71
C LYS A 105 -8.37 -2.18 35.93
N ASN A 106 -9.60 -1.67 35.93
CA ASN A 106 -9.97 -0.45 35.24
C ASN A 106 -9.17 0.78 35.66
N ARG A 107 -8.92 0.94 37.00
CA ARG A 107 -8.10 2.06 37.48
C ARG A 107 -6.65 1.96 37.04
N MET A 108 -6.12 0.74 36.97
CA MET A 108 -4.78 0.49 36.48
C MET A 108 -4.69 0.83 34.98
N GLU A 109 -5.65 0.38 34.19
CA GLU A 109 -5.73 0.69 32.76
C GLU A 109 -5.87 2.20 32.51
N ASP A 110 -6.71 2.90 33.29
CA ASP A 110 -6.86 4.35 33.19
C ASP A 110 -5.55 5.09 33.50
N ALA A 111 -4.83 4.66 34.53
CA ALA A 111 -3.55 5.26 34.91
C ALA A 111 -2.47 5.00 33.83
N VAL A 112 -2.35 3.77 33.36
CA VAL A 112 -1.43 3.40 32.28
C VAL A 112 -1.72 4.18 30.99
N LEU A 113 -3.00 4.30 30.62
CA LEU A 113 -3.43 5.07 29.47
C LEU A 113 -3.09 6.56 29.61
N PHE A 114 -3.33 7.13 30.80
CA PHE A 114 -3.00 8.52 31.08
C PHE A 114 -1.50 8.78 30.94
N VAL A 115 -0.67 7.94 31.58
CA VAL A 115 0.79 8.03 31.52
C VAL A 115 1.29 7.87 30.09
N ALA A 116 0.78 6.87 29.36
CA ALA A 116 1.17 6.64 27.99
C ALA A 116 0.93 7.85 27.09
N HIS A 117 -0.22 8.52 27.23
CA HIS A 117 -0.55 9.70 26.44
C HIS A 117 0.33 10.93 26.76
N LYS A 118 0.97 10.97 27.93
CA LYS A 118 1.94 12.03 28.24
C LYS A 118 3.21 11.91 27.41
N TRP A 119 3.59 10.68 27.05
CA TRP A 119 4.69 10.39 26.12
C TRP A 119 4.15 9.85 24.79
N ALA A 120 3.32 10.65 24.13
CA ALA A 120 2.79 10.29 22.82
C ALA A 120 3.85 10.58 21.75
N ILE A 121 4.33 9.53 21.07
CA ILE A 121 5.35 9.61 20.04
C ILE A 121 4.88 8.95 18.74
N ASN A 122 5.44 9.39 17.64
CA ASN A 122 5.27 8.73 16.33
C ASN A 122 6.49 7.82 16.10
N LEU A 123 6.35 6.55 16.44
CA LEU A 123 7.46 5.59 16.46
C LEU A 123 8.15 5.45 15.11
N PRO A 124 7.43 5.24 13.96
CA PRO A 124 8.07 5.19 12.66
C PRO A 124 8.81 6.47 12.27
N ALA A 125 8.22 7.64 12.51
CA ALA A 125 8.86 8.90 12.18
C ALA A 125 10.16 9.10 12.99
N MET A 126 10.12 8.80 14.30
CA MET A 126 11.29 8.90 15.18
C MET A 126 12.40 7.94 14.73
N TYR A 127 12.06 6.71 14.36
CA TYR A 127 13.04 5.76 13.85
C TYR A 127 13.68 6.25 12.54
N MET A 128 12.87 6.64 11.55
CA MET A 128 13.36 7.14 10.27
C MET A 128 14.28 8.36 10.44
N GLU A 129 13.92 9.26 11.36
CA GLU A 129 14.71 10.46 11.66
C GLU A 129 16.05 10.15 12.31
N SER A 130 16.16 9.03 13.01
CA SER A 130 17.39 8.60 13.70
C SER A 130 18.41 7.97 12.76
N LEU A 131 18.02 7.59 11.54
CA LEU A 131 18.92 6.97 10.58
C LEU A 131 19.92 7.99 10.03
N PRO A 132 21.23 7.73 10.13
CA PRO A 132 22.25 8.64 9.64
C PRO A 132 22.33 8.59 8.12
N TYR A 133 22.25 9.73 7.46
CA TYR A 133 22.53 9.84 6.02
C TYR A 133 24.02 10.09 5.79
N ASP A 134 24.65 9.21 5.03
CA ASP A 134 26.09 9.22 4.75
C ASP A 134 26.49 9.93 3.44
N GLY A 135 25.52 10.51 2.76
CA GLY A 135 25.71 11.21 1.48
C GLY A 135 25.71 10.30 0.25
N GLN A 136 25.47 9.00 0.40
CA GLN A 136 25.41 8.07 -0.73
C GLN A 136 23.99 7.97 -1.30
N GLU A 137 23.91 7.62 -2.59
CA GLU A 137 22.68 7.31 -3.26
C GLU A 137 22.34 5.82 -3.13
N TYR A 138 21.30 5.53 -2.38
CA TYR A 138 20.75 4.18 -2.19
C TYR A 138 19.48 3.95 -2.99
N ILE A 139 18.58 4.96 -3.02
CA ILE A 139 17.22 4.82 -3.56
C ILE A 139 17.23 4.38 -5.02
N SER A 140 18.05 5.01 -5.85
CA SER A 140 18.13 4.73 -7.29
C SER A 140 18.57 3.28 -7.58
N LYS A 141 19.32 2.67 -6.67
CA LYS A 141 19.88 1.32 -6.83
C LYS A 141 18.93 0.20 -6.39
N LEU A 142 17.90 0.48 -5.57
CA LEU A 142 17.06 -0.57 -4.98
C LEU A 142 16.35 -1.42 -6.03
N LEU A 143 15.65 -0.79 -6.97
CA LEU A 143 14.88 -1.51 -8.00
C LEU A 143 15.77 -2.35 -8.93
N PRO A 144 16.87 -1.82 -9.50
CA PRO A 144 17.78 -2.62 -10.33
C PRO A 144 18.44 -3.75 -9.54
N LYS A 145 18.94 -3.46 -8.33
CA LYS A 145 19.71 -4.39 -7.51
C LYS A 145 18.87 -5.59 -7.06
N TYR A 146 17.68 -5.35 -6.55
CA TYR A 146 16.89 -6.36 -5.86
C TYR A 146 15.72 -6.93 -6.68
N LEU A 147 15.26 -6.23 -7.69
CA LEU A 147 14.14 -6.66 -8.54
C LEU A 147 14.51 -6.76 -10.02
N GLY A 148 15.75 -6.44 -10.39
CA GLY A 148 16.22 -6.48 -11.77
C GLY A 148 15.46 -5.54 -12.71
N ALA A 149 14.85 -4.50 -12.19
CA ALA A 149 14.22 -3.47 -13.00
C ALA A 149 15.28 -2.70 -13.81
N GLU A 150 14.89 -2.14 -14.95
CA GLU A 150 15.81 -1.34 -15.74
C GLU A 150 16.26 -0.10 -14.99
N ASP A 151 17.56 0.20 -15.07
CA ASP A 151 18.15 1.40 -14.48
C ASP A 151 17.84 2.62 -15.37
N THR A 152 16.63 3.16 -15.23
CA THR A 152 16.16 4.33 -15.97
C THR A 152 15.92 5.51 -15.03
N LYS A 153 15.98 6.72 -15.59
CA LYS A 153 15.65 7.94 -14.85
C LYS A 153 14.22 7.90 -14.29
N LEU A 154 13.29 7.29 -15.04
CA LEU A 154 11.89 7.13 -14.62
C LEU A 154 11.80 6.20 -13.39
N ASN A 155 12.39 5.01 -13.44
CA ASN A 155 12.36 4.06 -12.32
C ASN A 155 13.06 4.62 -11.08
N SER A 156 14.17 5.32 -11.24
CA SER A 156 14.86 6.03 -10.15
C SER A 156 13.96 7.13 -9.55
N TRP A 157 13.28 7.92 -10.40
CA TRP A 157 12.34 8.93 -9.93
C TRP A 157 11.14 8.30 -9.20
N ILE A 158 10.55 7.23 -9.74
CA ILE A 158 9.42 6.51 -9.11
C ILE A 158 9.82 6.03 -7.71
N MET A 159 10.95 5.35 -7.59
CA MET A 159 11.39 4.83 -6.30
C MET A 159 11.65 5.95 -5.29
N LYS A 160 12.30 7.03 -5.74
CA LYS A 160 12.53 8.24 -4.94
C LYS A 160 11.20 8.87 -4.50
N HIS A 161 10.25 9.00 -5.41
CA HIS A 161 8.93 9.58 -5.14
C HIS A 161 8.17 8.78 -4.07
N ILE A 162 8.16 7.46 -4.17
CA ILE A 162 7.48 6.58 -3.21
C ILE A 162 8.14 6.66 -1.83
N LEU A 163 9.48 6.61 -1.73
CA LEU A 163 10.15 6.65 -0.42
C LEU A 163 10.06 8.02 0.25
N VAL A 164 10.22 9.10 -0.52
CA VAL A 164 10.01 10.46 0.03
C VAL A 164 8.54 10.68 0.40
N GLY A 165 7.60 10.11 -0.35
CA GLY A 165 6.17 10.08 -0.04
C GLY A 165 5.87 9.29 1.24
N MET A 166 6.55 8.17 1.47
CA MET A 166 6.47 7.37 2.68
C MET A 166 6.94 8.16 3.90
N VAL A 167 8.11 8.79 3.82
CA VAL A 167 8.63 9.68 4.87
C VAL A 167 7.65 10.83 5.13
N LYS A 168 7.18 11.50 4.09
CA LYS A 168 6.18 12.57 4.21
C LYS A 168 4.94 12.14 4.96
N ARG A 169 4.41 10.94 4.69
CA ARG A 169 3.23 10.38 5.37
C ARG A 169 3.53 9.94 6.80
N ALA A 170 4.73 9.43 7.05
CA ALA A 170 5.15 9.10 8.41
C ALA A 170 5.28 10.36 9.29
N PHE A 171 5.89 11.43 8.77
CA PHE A 171 6.10 12.69 9.51
C PHE A 171 4.84 13.56 9.58
N ASN A 172 4.00 13.52 8.56
CA ASN A 172 2.76 14.30 8.47
C ASN A 172 1.57 13.42 8.03
N PRO A 173 1.05 12.56 8.93
CA PRO A 173 -0.08 11.70 8.63
C PRO A 173 -1.29 12.47 8.11
N GLY A 174 -1.92 11.96 7.05
CA GLY A 174 -3.04 12.62 6.38
C GLY A 174 -2.64 13.64 5.31
N CYS A 175 -1.35 13.84 5.05
CA CYS A 175 -0.91 14.67 3.93
C CYS A 175 -1.34 14.06 2.58
N LYS A 176 -1.43 14.89 1.55
CA LYS A 176 -1.76 14.42 0.19
C LYS A 176 -0.58 13.60 -0.36
N PHE A 177 -0.88 12.37 -0.76
CA PHE A 177 -0.05 11.48 -1.54
C PHE A 177 -0.96 10.42 -2.14
N ASP A 178 -1.22 10.48 -3.43
CA ASP A 178 -2.21 9.68 -4.15
C ASP A 178 -1.61 8.85 -5.30
N GLU A 179 -0.30 8.72 -5.33
CA GLU A 179 0.43 7.89 -6.27
C GLU A 179 0.60 6.46 -5.72
N LEU A 180 0.58 5.49 -6.63
CA LEU A 180 0.68 4.06 -6.38
C LEU A 180 1.73 3.44 -7.30
N MET A 181 2.83 2.95 -6.73
CA MET A 181 3.79 2.14 -7.48
C MET A 181 3.19 0.76 -7.73
N VAL A 182 3.31 0.27 -8.96
CA VAL A 182 2.83 -1.06 -9.36
C VAL A 182 3.99 -1.89 -9.88
N LEU A 183 4.40 -2.91 -9.12
CA LEU A 183 5.45 -3.84 -9.51
C LEU A 183 4.87 -4.95 -10.39
N THR A 184 5.27 -4.98 -11.67
CA THR A 184 4.78 -5.93 -12.67
C THR A 184 5.84 -6.95 -13.05
N GLY A 185 5.50 -8.23 -13.11
CA GLY A 185 6.42 -9.29 -13.52
C GLY A 185 6.02 -10.66 -12.98
N VAL A 186 6.72 -11.70 -13.41
CA VAL A 186 6.40 -13.08 -13.08
C VAL A 186 6.35 -13.35 -11.56
N GLN A 187 5.64 -14.38 -11.19
CA GLN A 187 5.55 -14.81 -9.80
C GLN A 187 6.93 -15.29 -9.29
N GLY A 188 7.22 -15.07 -8.01
CA GLY A 188 8.46 -15.54 -7.38
C GLY A 188 9.68 -14.64 -7.55
N VAL A 189 9.55 -13.48 -8.20
CA VAL A 189 10.66 -12.49 -8.36
C VAL A 189 11.04 -11.79 -7.05
N GLY A 190 10.22 -11.91 -6.00
CA GLY A 190 10.50 -11.26 -4.71
C GLY A 190 9.79 -9.90 -4.52
N LYS A 191 8.75 -9.58 -5.29
CA LYS A 191 8.00 -8.32 -5.19
C LYS A 191 7.51 -8.04 -3.76
N THR A 192 6.79 -8.98 -3.16
CA THR A 192 6.29 -8.88 -1.77
C THR A 192 7.43 -8.74 -0.77
N SER A 193 8.48 -9.57 -0.88
CA SER A 193 9.65 -9.48 0.03
C SER A 193 10.35 -8.12 -0.06
N PHE A 194 10.40 -7.52 -1.26
CA PHE A 194 10.93 -6.18 -1.44
C PHE A 194 10.09 -5.13 -0.70
N ILE A 195 8.77 -5.21 -0.84
CA ILE A 195 7.83 -4.28 -0.17
C ILE A 195 7.91 -4.42 1.34
N GLU A 196 8.02 -5.66 1.86
CA GLU A 196 8.23 -5.92 3.29
C GLU A 196 9.52 -5.27 3.80
N LYS A 197 10.62 -5.36 3.04
CA LYS A 197 11.89 -4.71 3.40
C LYS A 197 11.80 -3.18 3.43
N LEU A 198 11.03 -2.57 2.53
CA LEU A 198 10.79 -1.13 2.55
C LEU A 198 10.10 -0.66 3.83
N ALA A 199 9.28 -1.50 4.44
CA ALA A 199 8.63 -1.17 5.70
C ALA A 199 9.58 -1.18 6.90
N LEU A 200 10.79 -1.74 6.78
CA LEU A 200 11.84 -1.92 7.78
C LEU A 200 11.46 -2.90 8.91
N PHE A 201 10.25 -2.81 9.45
CA PHE A 201 9.74 -3.68 10.50
C PHE A 201 8.45 -4.38 10.05
N PRO A 202 8.27 -5.68 10.38
CA PRO A 202 7.07 -6.43 9.99
C PRO A 202 5.76 -5.79 10.49
N GLU A 203 5.79 -5.13 11.63
CA GLU A 203 4.61 -4.47 12.18
C GLU A 203 4.18 -3.23 11.39
N TRP A 204 5.05 -2.63 10.58
CA TRP A 204 4.76 -1.46 9.74
C TRP A 204 4.30 -1.83 8.33
N TYR A 205 4.23 -3.11 8.04
CA TYR A 205 3.75 -3.67 6.78
C TYR A 205 2.41 -4.39 6.96
N CYS A 206 1.58 -4.36 5.94
CA CYS A 206 0.50 -5.32 5.74
C CYS A 206 0.18 -5.45 4.25
N SER A 207 -0.44 -6.57 3.91
CA SER A 207 -1.03 -6.78 2.59
C SER A 207 -2.55 -6.70 2.66
N LEU A 208 -3.17 -6.26 1.57
CA LEU A 208 -4.60 -6.19 1.39
C LEU A 208 -4.99 -6.84 0.06
N ASN A 209 -5.92 -7.78 0.13
CA ASN A 209 -6.58 -8.38 -1.02
C ASN A 209 -7.96 -7.74 -1.30
N ASN A 210 -8.41 -6.84 -0.44
CA ASN A 210 -9.67 -6.13 -0.55
C ASN A 210 -9.56 -4.73 0.07
N ILE A 211 -10.07 -3.71 -0.64
CA ILE A 211 -10.09 -2.31 -0.18
C ILE A 211 -11.42 -1.90 0.47
N LYS A 212 -12.39 -2.82 0.55
CA LYS A 212 -13.74 -2.53 1.02
C LYS A 212 -13.91 -2.78 2.51
N GLY A 213 -14.79 -1.99 3.10
CA GLY A 213 -15.25 -2.20 4.46
C GLY A 213 -14.36 -1.58 5.53
N LYS A 214 -14.82 -1.72 6.78
CA LYS A 214 -14.12 -1.18 7.96
C LYS A 214 -12.81 -1.89 8.25
N ASP A 215 -12.73 -3.18 7.92
CA ASP A 215 -11.55 -4.01 8.18
C ASP A 215 -10.36 -3.56 7.34
N ALA A 216 -10.59 -3.21 6.06
CA ALA A 216 -9.54 -2.67 5.21
C ALA A 216 -8.91 -1.40 5.82
N VAL A 217 -9.73 -0.50 6.36
CA VAL A 217 -9.26 0.72 7.01
C VAL A 217 -8.56 0.43 8.33
N SER A 218 -9.09 -0.49 9.14
CA SER A 218 -8.48 -0.88 10.43
C SER A 218 -7.10 -1.50 10.22
N ASN A 219 -6.91 -2.26 9.16
CA ASN A 219 -5.62 -2.87 8.81
C ASN A 219 -4.55 -1.84 8.40
N LEU A 220 -4.94 -0.61 8.02
CA LEU A 220 -3.98 0.45 7.69
C LEU A 220 -3.39 1.14 8.93
N VAL A 221 -4.01 0.96 10.10
CA VAL A 221 -3.57 1.64 11.32
C VAL A 221 -2.20 1.13 11.74
N GLY A 222 -1.25 2.05 11.92
CA GLY A 222 0.13 1.72 12.30
C GLY A 222 0.99 1.19 11.15
N LYS A 223 0.49 1.24 9.92
CA LYS A 223 1.25 0.81 8.74
C LYS A 223 1.91 1.99 8.04
N ILE A 224 3.09 1.71 7.50
CA ILE A 224 3.88 2.67 6.73
C ILE A 224 3.91 2.27 5.24
N VAL A 225 3.93 0.97 4.98
CA VAL A 225 3.82 0.40 3.63
C VAL A 225 2.68 -0.61 3.61
N VAL A 226 1.81 -0.49 2.62
CA VAL A 226 0.69 -1.41 2.40
C VAL A 226 0.77 -1.96 0.99
N GLU A 227 0.85 -3.28 0.89
CA GLU A 227 0.79 -3.97 -0.39
C GLU A 227 -0.67 -4.22 -0.80
N LEU A 228 -0.99 -3.93 -2.06
CA LEU A 228 -2.23 -4.34 -2.71
C LEU A 228 -1.90 -5.55 -3.59
N GLU A 229 -2.18 -6.75 -3.06
CA GLU A 229 -1.81 -8.02 -3.70
C GLU A 229 -2.51 -8.21 -5.05
N GLU A 230 -1.74 -8.67 -6.04
CA GLU A 230 -2.18 -9.06 -7.40
C GLU A 230 -3.06 -7.99 -8.10
N PHE A 231 -3.01 -6.74 -7.64
CA PHE A 231 -3.93 -5.68 -8.08
C PHE A 231 -5.42 -6.05 -7.91
N VAL A 232 -5.71 -7.21 -7.29
CA VAL A 232 -7.07 -7.76 -7.10
C VAL A 232 -7.91 -6.84 -6.23
N ALA A 233 -7.29 -6.25 -5.20
CA ALA A 233 -7.96 -5.32 -4.33
C ALA A 233 -8.61 -4.16 -5.10
N LEU A 234 -7.96 -3.69 -6.18
CA LEU A 234 -8.45 -2.61 -7.03
C LEU A 234 -9.41 -3.12 -8.13
N ARG A 235 -9.17 -4.32 -8.69
CA ARG A 235 -10.09 -4.97 -9.65
C ARG A 235 -11.45 -5.31 -9.03
N ASN A 236 -11.46 -5.69 -7.77
CA ASN A 236 -12.68 -5.98 -7.01
C ASN A 236 -13.44 -4.72 -6.56
N ALA A 237 -12.91 -3.54 -6.80
CA ALA A 237 -13.65 -2.30 -6.65
C ALA A 237 -14.87 -2.32 -7.58
N LYS A 238 -16.03 -1.87 -7.09
CA LYS A 238 -17.27 -1.82 -7.90
C LYS A 238 -17.15 -0.85 -9.07
N SER A 239 -16.20 0.08 -8.97
CA SER A 239 -15.88 1.05 -10.01
C SER A 239 -14.43 1.53 -9.87
N ALA A 240 -13.87 2.05 -10.95
CA ALA A 240 -12.57 2.73 -10.93
C ALA A 240 -12.55 3.92 -9.93
N ASP A 241 -13.72 4.52 -9.68
CA ASP A 241 -13.85 5.64 -8.73
C ASP A 241 -13.68 5.19 -7.28
N GLU A 242 -14.16 4.00 -6.90
CA GLU A 242 -13.93 3.44 -5.57
C GLU A 242 -12.44 3.21 -5.31
N ALA A 243 -11.71 2.67 -6.29
CA ALA A 243 -10.25 2.51 -6.22
C ALA A 243 -9.54 3.87 -6.04
N LYS A 244 -9.93 4.89 -6.84
CA LYS A 244 -9.38 6.24 -6.72
C LYS A 244 -9.64 6.87 -5.37
N LEU A 245 -10.87 6.72 -4.84
CA LEU A 245 -11.23 7.22 -3.51
C LEU A 245 -10.37 6.56 -2.44
N PHE A 246 -10.16 5.25 -2.51
CA PHE A 246 -9.31 4.53 -1.56
C PHE A 246 -7.86 5.00 -1.64
N ILE A 247 -7.28 5.10 -2.85
CA ILE A 247 -5.89 5.55 -3.04
C ILE A 247 -5.71 6.97 -2.51
N SER A 248 -6.65 7.89 -2.82
CA SER A 248 -6.55 9.30 -2.49
C SER A 248 -6.97 9.65 -1.05
N ALA A 249 -7.50 8.69 -0.29
CA ALA A 249 -7.98 8.94 1.06
C ALA A 249 -6.85 9.44 1.98
N ARG A 250 -7.12 10.49 2.74
CA ARG A 250 -6.18 11.09 3.70
C ARG A 250 -6.52 10.73 5.13
N THR A 251 -7.80 10.61 5.41
CA THR A 251 -8.36 10.32 6.72
C THR A 251 -9.51 9.34 6.55
N SER A 252 -9.68 8.46 7.50
CA SER A 252 -10.79 7.52 7.53
C SER A 252 -11.38 7.48 8.93
N THR A 253 -12.69 7.63 9.05
CA THR A 253 -13.38 7.54 10.35
C THR A 253 -13.69 6.08 10.62
N VAL A 254 -13.11 5.54 11.68
CA VAL A 254 -13.27 4.14 12.10
C VAL A 254 -13.44 4.04 13.60
N ARG A 255 -14.20 3.05 14.03
CA ARG A 255 -14.21 2.63 15.43
C ARG A 255 -13.24 1.47 15.58
N LEU A 256 -12.11 1.75 16.24
CA LEU A 256 -11.11 0.72 16.51
C LEU A 256 -11.63 -0.31 17.52
N PRO A 257 -11.10 -1.55 17.48
CA PRO A 257 -11.43 -2.56 18.49
C PRO A 257 -11.23 -1.99 19.90
N TYR A 258 -12.20 -2.23 20.76
CA TYR A 258 -12.24 -1.77 22.16
C TYR A 258 -12.41 -0.26 22.40
N GLU A 259 -12.41 0.59 21.35
CA GLU A 259 -12.75 2.00 21.51
C GLU A 259 -14.28 2.20 21.56
N ARG A 260 -14.74 3.06 22.48
CA ARG A 260 -16.18 3.40 22.61
C ARG A 260 -16.64 4.37 21.52
N PHE A 261 -15.74 5.22 21.06
CA PHE A 261 -16.02 6.28 20.09
C PHE A 261 -15.33 5.99 18.75
N SER A 262 -15.95 6.48 17.66
CA SER A 262 -15.30 6.52 16.36
C SER A 262 -14.22 7.59 16.38
N THR A 263 -13.10 7.29 15.72
CA THR A 263 -11.94 8.17 15.67
C THR A 263 -11.53 8.38 14.21
N ASP A 264 -11.08 9.58 13.91
CA ASP A 264 -10.47 9.90 12.62
C ASP A 264 -9.02 9.44 12.61
N VAL A 265 -8.75 8.44 11.80
CA VAL A 265 -7.40 7.92 11.59
C VAL A 265 -6.81 8.54 10.34
N LYS A 266 -5.75 9.31 10.53
CA LYS A 266 -4.98 9.90 9.43
C LYS A 266 -4.10 8.83 8.79
N ARG A 267 -4.08 8.77 7.45
CA ARG A 267 -3.27 7.80 6.73
C ARG A 267 -1.78 8.12 6.84
N SER A 268 -1.01 7.16 7.35
CA SER A 268 0.45 7.23 7.53
C SER A 268 1.23 6.40 6.50
N CYS A 269 0.54 5.58 5.69
CA CYS A 269 1.15 4.65 4.76
C CYS A 269 1.16 5.14 3.31
N VAL A 270 2.10 4.63 2.54
CA VAL A 270 2.05 4.58 1.08
C VAL A 270 1.50 3.24 0.62
N LEU A 271 0.96 3.21 -0.58
CA LEU A 271 0.42 2.00 -1.21
C LEU A 271 1.37 1.55 -2.31
N ILE A 272 1.63 0.26 -2.39
CA ILE A 272 2.39 -0.38 -3.46
C ILE A 272 1.60 -1.59 -3.91
N ALA A 273 1.34 -1.71 -5.20
CA ALA A 273 0.64 -2.88 -5.74
C ALA A 273 1.61 -3.85 -6.40
N THR A 274 1.25 -5.13 -6.39
CA THR A 274 1.94 -6.17 -7.15
C THR A 274 0.98 -6.78 -8.16
N THR A 275 1.49 -7.19 -9.30
CA THR A 275 0.72 -7.97 -10.28
C THR A 275 1.62 -8.84 -11.14
N ASN A 276 1.10 -9.98 -11.56
CA ASN A 276 1.72 -10.85 -12.57
C ASN A 276 1.16 -10.55 -13.98
N ASP A 277 0.10 -9.76 -14.06
CA ASP A 277 -0.54 -9.39 -15.30
C ASP A 277 0.17 -8.16 -15.89
N ALA A 278 0.69 -8.31 -17.09
CA ALA A 278 1.37 -7.23 -17.81
C ALA A 278 0.38 -6.14 -18.25
N THR A 279 -0.90 -6.48 -18.37
CA THR A 279 -1.96 -5.61 -18.89
C THR A 279 -3.00 -5.25 -17.83
N PHE A 280 -2.53 -4.83 -16.66
CA PHE A 280 -3.37 -4.62 -15.48
C PHE A 280 -4.20 -3.33 -15.48
N LEU A 281 -3.85 -2.35 -16.33
CA LEU A 281 -4.44 -1.00 -16.26
C LEU A 281 -5.80 -0.87 -16.96
N GLY A 282 -6.34 -1.84 -17.67
CA GLY A 282 -7.70 -1.77 -18.24
C GLY A 282 -8.21 -0.33 -18.51
N ASP A 283 -9.51 -0.12 -18.46
CA ASP A 283 -10.17 1.20 -18.62
C ASP A 283 -10.12 2.08 -17.35
N PHE A 284 -9.05 1.99 -16.56
CA PHE A 284 -8.91 2.81 -15.37
C PHE A 284 -8.64 4.28 -15.72
N SER A 285 -9.67 5.11 -15.63
CA SER A 285 -9.49 6.57 -15.68
C SER A 285 -8.68 7.05 -14.46
N GLY A 286 -7.80 8.05 -14.66
CA GLY A 286 -6.93 8.57 -13.59
C GLY A 286 -5.55 7.94 -13.55
N GLU A 287 -5.04 7.55 -14.68
CA GLU A 287 -3.77 6.87 -14.98
C GLU A 287 -2.54 7.50 -14.31
N ARG A 288 -2.53 8.82 -14.13
CA ARG A 288 -1.44 9.57 -13.49
C ARG A 288 -1.08 9.12 -12.06
N ARG A 289 -1.96 8.31 -11.41
CA ARG A 289 -1.71 7.78 -10.06
C ARG A 289 -0.88 6.52 -10.09
N TYR A 290 -0.89 5.82 -11.21
CA TYR A 290 -0.21 4.55 -11.34
C TYR A 290 1.20 4.76 -11.87
N LEU A 291 2.17 4.21 -11.17
CA LEU A 291 3.59 4.28 -11.48
C LEU A 291 4.11 2.86 -11.72
N PRO A 292 3.91 2.30 -12.94
CA PRO A 292 4.32 0.94 -13.24
C PRO A 292 5.83 0.80 -13.27
N VAL A 293 6.34 -0.30 -12.68
CA VAL A 293 7.73 -0.72 -12.73
C VAL A 293 7.78 -2.18 -13.11
N LYS A 294 8.37 -2.49 -14.26
CA LYS A 294 8.58 -3.86 -14.70
C LYS A 294 9.81 -4.45 -14.02
N VAL A 295 9.62 -5.59 -13.34
CA VAL A 295 10.70 -6.33 -12.69
C VAL A 295 11.13 -7.53 -13.53
N ASN A 296 12.41 -7.95 -13.39
CA ASN A 296 12.97 -9.05 -14.18
C ASN A 296 13.85 -9.94 -13.31
N SER A 297 13.44 -11.19 -13.10
CA SER A 297 14.18 -12.16 -12.28
C SER A 297 15.60 -12.47 -12.80
N GLU A 298 15.83 -12.37 -14.11
CA GLU A 298 17.11 -12.68 -14.72
C GLU A 298 18.15 -11.56 -14.51
N LYS A 299 17.69 -10.34 -14.19
CA LYS A 299 18.54 -9.17 -13.99
C LYS A 299 18.77 -8.82 -12.51
N ILE A 300 18.26 -9.63 -11.59
CA ILE A 300 18.46 -9.44 -10.14
C ILE A 300 19.98 -9.59 -9.85
N GLN A 301 20.56 -8.56 -9.23
CA GLN A 301 21.96 -8.58 -8.85
C GLN A 301 22.17 -9.27 -7.51
N ILE A 302 21.33 -8.98 -6.52
CA ILE A 302 21.35 -9.56 -5.18
C ILE A 302 19.93 -10.00 -4.81
N PRO A 303 19.72 -11.30 -4.52
CA PRO A 303 18.42 -11.77 -4.09
C PRO A 303 18.08 -11.32 -2.67
N LEU A 304 16.80 -11.13 -2.39
CA LEU A 304 16.32 -10.74 -1.04
C LEU A 304 16.34 -11.89 -0.04
N MET A 305 16.28 -13.13 -0.52
CA MET A 305 16.42 -14.34 0.30
C MET A 305 17.83 -14.89 0.18
N TYR A 306 18.42 -15.28 1.32
CA TYR A 306 19.71 -15.95 1.35
C TYR A 306 19.56 -17.42 0.94
N ASP A 307 19.92 -17.70 -0.30
CA ASP A 307 19.90 -19.06 -0.89
C ASP A 307 21.10 -19.19 -1.85
N PRO A 308 22.30 -19.56 -1.34
CA PRO A 308 23.50 -19.69 -2.15
C PRO A 308 23.43 -20.82 -3.17
N GLU A 309 22.61 -21.87 -2.95
CA GLU A 309 22.43 -22.96 -3.91
C GLU A 309 21.72 -22.48 -5.18
N LYS A 310 20.78 -21.57 -5.01
CA LYS A 310 20.03 -20.98 -6.13
C LYS A 310 20.71 -19.76 -6.73
N PHE A 311 21.46 -19.02 -5.92
CA PHE A 311 22.08 -17.77 -6.33
C PHE A 311 23.59 -17.76 -6.04
N PRO A 312 24.42 -18.15 -7.01
CA PRO A 312 25.88 -18.26 -6.83
C PRO A 312 26.58 -16.97 -6.34
N VAL A 313 25.98 -15.80 -6.60
CA VAL A 313 26.48 -14.52 -6.09
C VAL A 313 26.56 -14.48 -4.55
N LEU A 314 25.81 -15.33 -3.86
CA LEU A 314 25.80 -15.44 -2.39
C LEU A 314 26.82 -16.43 -1.82
N GLU A 315 27.51 -17.22 -2.65
CA GLU A 315 28.49 -18.21 -2.18
C GLU A 315 29.66 -17.57 -1.42
N THR A 316 30.01 -16.33 -1.74
CA THR A 316 31.15 -15.60 -1.17
C THR A 316 30.82 -14.83 0.11
N ILE A 317 29.56 -14.75 0.51
CA ILE A 317 29.10 -14.00 1.67
C ILE A 317 28.31 -14.89 2.63
N THR A 318 28.41 -14.62 3.91
CA THR A 318 27.63 -15.31 4.93
C THR A 318 26.20 -14.79 4.99
N ARG A 319 25.30 -15.59 5.58
CA ARG A 319 23.90 -15.18 5.83
C ARG A 319 23.82 -13.88 6.65
N LYS A 320 24.76 -13.69 7.59
CA LYS A 320 24.82 -12.50 8.44
C LYS A 320 25.22 -11.27 7.62
N GLU A 321 26.26 -11.39 6.82
CA GLU A 321 26.72 -10.30 5.93
C GLU A 321 25.63 -9.91 4.91
N HIS A 322 24.93 -10.90 4.35
CA HIS A 322 23.79 -10.64 3.48
C HIS A 322 22.69 -9.85 4.20
N ALA A 323 22.34 -10.26 5.43
CA ALA A 323 21.31 -9.57 6.22
C ALA A 323 21.75 -8.13 6.58
N GLU A 324 23.03 -7.91 6.92
CA GLU A 324 23.59 -6.60 7.19
C GLU A 324 23.61 -5.71 5.93
N MET A 325 23.95 -6.27 4.78
CA MET A 325 23.91 -5.55 3.50
C MET A 325 22.48 -5.09 3.16
N LEU A 326 21.49 -5.99 3.27
CA LEU A 326 20.08 -5.64 3.06
C LEU A 326 19.67 -4.53 4.01
N LYS A 327 19.97 -4.68 5.31
CA LYS A 327 19.64 -3.68 6.31
C LYS A 327 20.25 -2.31 5.95
N ASN A 328 21.54 -2.27 5.63
CA ASN A 328 22.24 -1.03 5.30
C ASN A 328 21.66 -0.35 4.05
N ASP A 329 21.33 -1.11 3.01
CA ASP A 329 20.78 -0.55 1.79
C ASP A 329 19.37 0.02 2.01
N PHE A 330 18.50 -0.70 2.72
CA PHE A 330 17.13 -0.24 2.95
C PHE A 330 17.07 0.91 3.99
N GLU A 331 17.82 0.83 5.08
CA GLU A 331 17.94 1.93 6.04
C GLU A 331 18.62 3.15 5.41
N GLY A 332 19.67 2.96 4.61
CA GLY A 332 20.33 4.02 3.85
C GLY A 332 19.40 4.73 2.89
N ALA A 333 18.54 3.97 2.19
CA ALA A 333 17.53 4.55 1.30
C ALA A 333 16.46 5.36 2.06
N ILE A 334 16.07 4.93 3.26
CA ILE A 334 15.17 5.72 4.11
C ILE A 334 15.89 6.97 4.64
N ALA A 335 17.15 6.88 5.06
CA ALA A 335 17.93 8.04 5.49
C ALA A 335 18.08 9.07 4.36
N GLU A 336 18.36 8.62 3.12
CA GLU A 336 18.36 9.45 1.92
C GLU A 336 16.99 10.11 1.71
N ALA A 337 15.89 9.35 1.81
CA ALA A 337 14.55 9.89 1.65
C ALA A 337 14.20 10.94 2.71
N VAL A 338 14.61 10.74 3.98
CA VAL A 338 14.45 11.74 5.06
C VAL A 338 15.25 13.00 4.74
N HIS A 339 16.51 12.85 4.28
CA HIS A 339 17.32 13.99 3.86
C HIS A 339 16.67 14.79 2.73
N LEU A 340 16.18 14.10 1.68
CA LEU A 340 15.49 14.73 0.56
C LEU A 340 14.22 15.45 0.99
N TYR A 341 13.44 14.85 1.88
CA TYR A 341 12.20 15.43 2.40
C TYR A 341 12.46 16.68 3.24
N LYS A 342 13.36 16.59 4.24
CA LYS A 342 13.65 17.70 5.16
C LYS A 342 14.24 18.91 4.45
N ASN A 343 15.10 18.69 3.46
CA ASN A 343 15.75 19.75 2.70
C ASN A 343 14.97 20.17 1.45
N LYS A 344 13.76 19.62 1.23
CA LYS A 344 12.89 19.94 0.07
C LYS A 344 13.59 19.72 -1.28
N LEU A 345 14.42 18.67 -1.37
CA LEU A 345 15.20 18.35 -2.57
C LEU A 345 14.45 17.44 -3.55
N HIS A 346 13.24 16.99 -3.21
CA HIS A 346 12.38 16.21 -4.07
C HIS A 346 11.10 17.00 -4.42
N ASP A 347 10.87 17.19 -5.71
CA ASP A 347 9.59 17.70 -6.21
C ASP A 347 8.59 16.55 -6.35
N PHE A 348 7.40 16.73 -5.77
CA PHE A 348 6.31 15.77 -5.86
C PHE A 348 5.57 15.81 -7.21
N TYR A 349 6.00 16.64 -8.15
CA TYR A 349 5.49 16.66 -9.51
C TYR A 349 6.45 15.92 -10.44
N LEU A 350 5.90 15.08 -11.32
CA LEU A 350 6.67 14.40 -12.34
C LEU A 350 7.39 15.41 -13.23
N PRO A 351 8.72 15.34 -13.38
CA PRO A 351 9.49 16.18 -14.29
C PRO A 351 8.93 16.13 -15.71
N LYS A 352 8.96 17.25 -16.41
CA LYS A 352 8.41 17.33 -17.78
C LYS A 352 9.07 16.35 -18.75
N GLU A 353 10.37 16.16 -18.60
CA GLU A 353 11.19 15.25 -19.41
C GLU A 353 10.83 13.78 -19.23
N LEU A 354 10.24 13.39 -18.07
CA LEU A 354 9.85 12.01 -17.79
C LEU A 354 8.38 11.70 -18.14
N ARG A 355 7.61 12.71 -18.56
CA ARG A 355 6.18 12.51 -18.84
C ARG A 355 5.96 11.58 -20.01
N GLY A 356 6.71 11.73 -21.11
CA GLY A 356 6.63 10.86 -22.26
C GLY A 356 7.00 9.42 -21.91
N ASP A 357 8.04 9.22 -21.07
CA ASP A 357 8.46 7.90 -20.62
C ASP A 357 7.37 7.23 -19.78
N LEU A 358 6.74 7.97 -18.86
CA LEU A 358 5.64 7.44 -18.05
C LEU A 358 4.42 7.11 -18.92
N GLU A 359 4.04 7.98 -19.85
CA GLU A 359 2.94 7.75 -20.78
C GLU A 359 3.19 6.49 -21.61
N TYR A 360 4.40 6.31 -22.15
CA TYR A 360 4.78 5.10 -22.88
C TYR A 360 4.64 3.85 -21.99
N VAL A 361 5.19 3.87 -20.77
CA VAL A 361 5.09 2.74 -19.84
C VAL A 361 3.62 2.45 -19.48
N ILE A 362 2.81 3.47 -19.24
CA ILE A 362 1.37 3.30 -18.97
C ILE A 362 0.68 2.64 -20.17
N GLN A 363 0.97 3.06 -21.39
CA GLN A 363 0.37 2.47 -22.60
C GLN A 363 0.74 0.99 -22.76
N THR A 364 1.99 0.59 -22.44
CA THR A 364 2.40 -0.83 -22.48
C THR A 364 1.69 -1.70 -21.45
N HIS A 365 1.15 -1.10 -20.38
CA HIS A 365 0.40 -1.79 -19.33
C HIS A 365 -1.12 -1.61 -19.43
N LYS A 366 -1.59 -0.81 -20.37
CA LYS A 366 -3.00 -0.86 -20.73
C LYS A 366 -3.26 -2.23 -21.35
N SER A 367 -4.25 -2.93 -20.81
CA SER A 367 -4.84 -3.98 -21.62
C SER A 367 -5.27 -3.29 -22.90
N GLU A 368 -4.70 -3.67 -24.02
CA GLU A 368 -5.50 -3.65 -25.22
C GLU A 368 -6.75 -4.40 -24.81
N ASN A 369 -7.86 -3.64 -24.71
CA ASN A 369 -9.13 -4.22 -24.32
C ASN A 369 -9.25 -5.46 -25.20
N ARG A 370 -9.33 -6.67 -24.63
CA ARG A 370 -9.40 -7.91 -25.40
C ARG A 370 -10.47 -7.80 -26.47
N HIS A 371 -11.50 -7.00 -26.18
CA HIS A 371 -12.54 -6.65 -27.11
C HIS A 371 -12.02 -5.74 -28.23
N VAL A 372 -11.12 -4.80 -27.94
CA VAL A 372 -10.47 -3.94 -28.95
C VAL A 372 -9.55 -4.78 -29.84
N GLN A 373 -8.71 -5.65 -29.24
CA GLN A 373 -7.83 -6.50 -30.03
C GLN A 373 -8.65 -7.48 -30.90
N ASN A 374 -9.62 -8.16 -30.34
CA ASN A 374 -10.55 -9.02 -31.09
C ASN A 374 -11.27 -8.24 -32.18
N PHE A 375 -11.60 -6.99 -31.92
CA PHE A 375 -12.25 -6.10 -32.86
C PHE A 375 -11.32 -5.70 -33.99
N LEU A 376 -10.08 -5.32 -33.73
CA LEU A 376 -9.09 -4.98 -34.75
C LEU A 376 -8.74 -6.20 -35.63
N ASP A 377 -8.53 -7.37 -35.02
CA ASP A 377 -8.31 -8.63 -35.74
C ASP A 377 -9.51 -8.99 -36.63
N PHE A 378 -10.73 -8.75 -36.14
CA PHE A 378 -11.94 -8.96 -36.91
C PHE A 378 -12.05 -7.96 -38.05
N MET A 379 -11.71 -6.69 -37.85
CA MET A 379 -11.77 -5.68 -38.90
C MET A 379 -10.72 -5.95 -39.98
N GLU A 380 -9.50 -6.36 -39.61
CA GLU A 380 -8.47 -6.77 -40.56
C GLU A 380 -8.95 -7.97 -41.38
N TRP A 381 -9.48 -9.00 -40.73
CA TRP A 381 -10.05 -10.17 -41.40
C TRP A 381 -11.20 -9.75 -42.34
N LYS A 382 -12.11 -8.89 -41.86
CA LYS A 382 -13.27 -8.42 -42.61
C LYS A 382 -12.88 -7.74 -43.90
N VAL A 383 -11.88 -6.85 -43.85
CA VAL A 383 -11.42 -6.06 -44.99
C VAL A 383 -10.58 -6.91 -45.97
N THR A 384 -9.78 -7.86 -45.44
CA THR A 384 -8.77 -8.55 -46.28
C THR A 384 -9.19 -9.93 -46.72
N LYS A 385 -10.04 -10.64 -45.97
CA LYS A 385 -10.33 -12.07 -46.20
C LYS A 385 -11.82 -12.41 -46.31
N SER A 386 -12.72 -11.46 -45.99
CA SER A 386 -14.17 -11.70 -46.10
C SER A 386 -14.67 -11.56 -47.53
N ASP A 387 -15.67 -12.39 -47.91
CA ASP A 387 -16.37 -12.28 -49.21
C ASP A 387 -17.28 -11.04 -49.28
N ALA A 388 -17.58 -10.42 -48.15
CA ALA A 388 -18.36 -9.19 -48.07
C ALA A 388 -17.63 -8.09 -47.27
N PRO A 389 -16.50 -7.55 -47.79
CA PRO A 389 -15.60 -6.68 -47.02
C PRO A 389 -16.18 -5.31 -46.68
N ASN A 390 -17.25 -4.89 -47.35
CA ASN A 390 -17.79 -3.53 -47.26
C ASN A 390 -19.05 -3.42 -46.39
N ILE A 391 -19.56 -4.54 -45.91
CA ILE A 391 -20.76 -4.62 -45.06
C ILE A 391 -20.42 -5.40 -43.80
N LEU A 392 -20.80 -4.86 -42.67
CA LEU A 392 -20.55 -5.42 -41.36
C LEU A 392 -21.83 -5.44 -40.55
N CYS A 393 -22.08 -6.53 -39.85
CA CYS A 393 -23.18 -6.59 -38.92
C CYS A 393 -22.73 -7.05 -37.50
N SER A 394 -23.41 -6.57 -36.47
CA SER A 394 -23.07 -6.89 -35.08
C SER A 394 -23.12 -8.39 -34.78
N ALA A 395 -24.06 -9.13 -35.44
CA ALA A 395 -24.20 -10.57 -35.24
C ALA A 395 -23.00 -11.38 -35.76
N GLU A 396 -22.31 -10.89 -36.80
CA GLU A 396 -21.11 -11.52 -37.36
C GLU A 396 -19.95 -11.47 -36.39
N PHE A 397 -19.70 -10.29 -35.81
CA PHE A 397 -18.67 -10.11 -34.80
C PHE A 397 -18.92 -10.93 -33.53
N THR A 398 -20.14 -10.82 -32.97
CA THR A 398 -20.49 -11.55 -31.74
C THR A 398 -20.58 -13.06 -31.91
N SER A 399 -20.72 -13.54 -33.16
CA SER A 399 -20.62 -14.97 -33.46
C SER A 399 -19.19 -15.48 -33.35
N LYS A 400 -18.23 -14.70 -33.81
CA LYS A 400 -16.80 -15.04 -33.80
C LYS A 400 -16.19 -14.82 -32.43
N TYR A 401 -16.69 -13.84 -31.68
CA TYR A 401 -16.24 -13.47 -30.33
C TYR A 401 -17.43 -13.42 -29.33
N PRO A 402 -17.88 -14.59 -28.84
CA PRO A 402 -19.11 -14.69 -28.02
C PRO A 402 -19.03 -13.94 -26.68
N GLU A 403 -17.83 -13.64 -26.20
CA GLU A 403 -17.59 -12.85 -24.98
C GLU A 403 -17.91 -11.37 -25.16
N THR A 404 -18.07 -10.89 -26.39
CA THR A 404 -18.37 -9.50 -26.71
C THR A 404 -19.86 -9.35 -27.05
N ASN A 405 -20.55 -8.51 -26.31
CA ASN A 405 -21.96 -8.25 -26.60
C ASN A 405 -22.15 -7.16 -27.68
N GLU A 406 -23.35 -7.06 -28.22
CA GLU A 406 -23.71 -6.11 -29.27
C GLU A 406 -23.52 -4.63 -28.89
N LYS A 407 -23.63 -4.31 -27.58
CA LYS A 407 -23.41 -2.95 -27.07
C LYS A 407 -21.93 -2.57 -27.16
N VAL A 408 -21.05 -3.44 -26.66
CA VAL A 408 -19.59 -3.24 -26.73
C VAL A 408 -19.11 -3.13 -28.17
N PHE A 409 -19.61 -3.99 -29.06
CA PHE A 409 -19.31 -3.88 -30.49
C PHE A 409 -19.70 -2.52 -31.08
N SER A 410 -20.85 -2.00 -30.71
CA SER A 410 -21.30 -0.68 -31.20
C SER A 410 -20.45 0.46 -30.69
N GLU A 411 -20.05 0.41 -29.40
CA GLU A 411 -19.15 1.40 -28.80
C GLU A 411 -17.76 1.38 -29.47
N LEU A 412 -17.25 0.19 -29.81
CA LEU A 412 -15.98 0.07 -30.56
C LEU A 412 -16.09 0.64 -31.97
N MET A 413 -17.19 0.38 -32.67
CA MET A 413 -17.42 0.95 -34.02
C MET A 413 -17.48 2.48 -33.97
N GLU A 414 -18.13 3.04 -32.98
CA GLU A 414 -18.26 4.49 -32.80
C GLU A 414 -16.95 5.18 -32.37
N ASN A 415 -16.12 4.49 -31.60
CA ASN A 415 -14.86 5.06 -31.10
C ASN A 415 -13.66 4.82 -32.03
N GLU A 416 -13.52 3.61 -32.56
CA GLU A 416 -12.31 3.20 -33.29
C GLU A 416 -12.44 3.29 -34.80
N MET A 417 -13.67 3.19 -35.35
CA MET A 417 -13.92 3.05 -36.78
C MET A 417 -14.89 4.08 -37.34
N ALA A 418 -15.22 5.13 -36.61
CA ALA A 418 -16.19 6.15 -37.05
C ALA A 418 -15.83 6.83 -38.38
N ASP A 419 -14.53 6.98 -38.64
CA ASP A 419 -14.03 7.61 -39.87
C ASP A 419 -14.14 6.70 -41.10
N GLU A 420 -14.10 5.37 -40.91
CA GLU A 420 -14.10 4.40 -41.98
C GLU A 420 -15.47 3.74 -42.23
N TRP A 421 -16.31 3.69 -41.20
CA TRP A 421 -17.57 2.97 -41.22
C TRP A 421 -18.73 3.80 -40.68
N THR A 422 -19.84 3.80 -41.37
CA THR A 422 -21.05 4.52 -40.97
C THR A 422 -22.18 3.53 -40.67
N LEU A 423 -22.88 3.77 -39.54
CA LEU A 423 -24.09 3.02 -39.19
C LEU A 423 -25.18 3.32 -40.18
N GLU A 424 -25.81 2.27 -40.73
CA GLU A 424 -26.96 2.38 -41.62
C GLU A 424 -28.26 2.58 -40.82
N PRO A 425 -28.80 3.80 -40.74
CA PRO A 425 -29.89 4.12 -39.83
C PRO A 425 -31.23 3.51 -40.26
N ASN A 426 -31.39 3.16 -41.52
CA ASN A 426 -32.64 2.70 -42.09
C ASN A 426 -32.77 1.17 -42.19
N VAL A 427 -31.73 0.44 -41.77
CA VAL A 427 -31.76 -1.02 -41.82
C VAL A 427 -32.41 -1.56 -40.56
N LYS A 428 -33.65 -2.02 -40.65
CA LYS A 428 -34.30 -2.78 -39.59
C LYS A 428 -33.58 -4.11 -39.36
N SER A 429 -33.73 -4.70 -38.19
CA SER A 429 -33.14 -6.01 -37.86
C SER A 429 -33.39 -7.04 -38.96
N LYS A 430 -32.31 -7.63 -39.51
CA LYS A 430 -32.40 -8.67 -40.55
C LYS A 430 -31.90 -10.00 -39.99
N LYS A 431 -32.41 -11.09 -40.58
CA LYS A 431 -31.86 -12.44 -40.40
C LYS A 431 -30.61 -12.57 -41.27
N VAL A 432 -29.50 -12.94 -40.64
CA VAL A 432 -28.22 -13.18 -41.29
C VAL A 432 -27.85 -14.64 -41.03
N ARG A 433 -27.42 -15.35 -42.07
CA ARG A 433 -26.93 -16.73 -41.92
C ARG A 433 -25.41 -16.68 -41.77
N ILE A 434 -24.91 -17.18 -40.60
CA ILE A 434 -23.51 -17.23 -40.25
C ILE A 434 -23.21 -18.69 -39.90
N ASP A 435 -22.25 -19.32 -40.55
CA ASP A 435 -21.91 -20.75 -40.38
C ASP A 435 -23.15 -21.68 -40.49
N GLY A 436 -24.03 -21.41 -41.43
CA GLY A 436 -25.26 -22.17 -41.58
C GLY A 436 -26.36 -21.88 -40.53
N ILE A 437 -26.09 -21.09 -39.51
CA ILE A 437 -27.03 -20.73 -38.41
C ILE A 437 -27.64 -19.37 -38.72
N VAL A 438 -28.97 -19.30 -38.69
CA VAL A 438 -29.71 -18.03 -38.86
C VAL A 438 -29.68 -17.23 -37.56
N ARG A 439 -29.10 -16.03 -37.61
CA ARG A 439 -29.07 -15.07 -36.50
C ARG A 439 -29.81 -13.79 -36.87
N VAL A 440 -30.23 -13.02 -35.86
CA VAL A 440 -30.86 -11.72 -36.08
C VAL A 440 -29.85 -10.64 -35.72
N SER A 441 -29.46 -9.82 -36.68
CA SER A 441 -28.65 -8.64 -36.41
C SER A 441 -29.50 -7.38 -36.43
N LYS A 442 -29.21 -6.47 -35.48
CA LYS A 442 -29.95 -5.21 -35.32
C LYS A 442 -29.17 -4.00 -35.84
N LYS A 443 -27.84 -4.09 -35.97
CA LYS A 443 -27.00 -3.01 -36.41
C LYS A 443 -26.16 -3.45 -37.60
N PHE A 444 -26.10 -2.61 -38.62
CA PHE A 444 -25.31 -2.79 -39.85
C PHE A 444 -24.50 -1.54 -40.06
N TYR A 445 -23.27 -1.74 -40.52
CA TYR A 445 -22.32 -0.67 -40.82
C TYR A 445 -21.85 -0.82 -42.27
N LYS A 446 -21.64 0.31 -42.95
CA LYS A 446 -21.14 0.39 -44.31
C LYS A 446 -19.80 1.10 -44.29
N ARG A 447 -18.86 0.65 -45.14
CA ARG A 447 -17.56 1.31 -45.33
C ARG A 447 -17.72 2.59 -46.15
N ASN A 448 -17.16 3.71 -45.66
CA ASN A 448 -17.39 5.05 -46.23
C ASN A 448 -16.82 5.28 -47.63
N ALA A 449 -15.83 4.49 -48.05
CA ALA A 449 -15.11 4.69 -49.30
C ALA A 449 -15.82 4.13 -50.57
N ILE A 450 -17.05 3.60 -50.45
CA ILE A 450 -17.72 2.91 -51.59
C ILE A 450 -19.10 3.52 -51.76
N ALA A 451 -19.32 4.09 -52.95
CA ALA A 451 -20.62 4.60 -53.39
C ALA A 451 -21.57 3.44 -53.70
N ASP A 452 -22.82 3.61 -53.28
CA ASP A 452 -24.04 2.85 -53.58
C ASP A 452 -24.21 1.45 -53.00
N PHE A 453 -25.22 1.44 -52.13
CA PHE A 453 -25.80 0.25 -51.52
C PHE A 453 -26.95 -0.27 -52.40
N GLU A 454 -26.71 -1.32 -53.17
CA GLU A 454 -27.81 -2.13 -53.69
C GLU A 454 -28.41 -2.96 -52.54
N GLU A 455 -29.73 -3.04 -52.47
CA GLU A 455 -30.49 -3.71 -51.42
C GLU A 455 -29.87 -5.04 -50.98
N VAL A 456 -29.50 -5.12 -49.70
CA VAL A 456 -29.01 -6.35 -49.09
C VAL A 456 -30.15 -7.37 -49.07
N LYS A 457 -30.22 -8.19 -50.05
CA LYS A 457 -30.94 -9.47 -50.03
C LYS A 457 -30.11 -10.44 -49.21
N ASP A 458 -30.75 -11.27 -48.40
CA ASP A 458 -30.19 -12.27 -47.49
C ASP A 458 -28.70 -12.58 -47.72
N ILE A 459 -27.83 -12.04 -46.87
CA ILE A 459 -26.38 -12.24 -47.02
C ILE A 459 -26.04 -13.61 -46.45
N GLU A 460 -25.61 -14.53 -47.29
CA GLU A 460 -24.85 -15.70 -46.87
C GLU A 460 -23.38 -15.25 -46.68
N ILE A 461 -22.90 -15.32 -45.44
CA ILE A 461 -21.51 -15.09 -45.11
C ILE A 461 -20.88 -16.46 -44.89
N PRO A 462 -20.07 -16.97 -45.83
CA PRO A 462 -19.26 -18.16 -45.59
C PRO A 462 -18.06 -17.82 -44.70
N PHE A 463 -17.69 -18.70 -43.82
CA PHE A 463 -16.43 -18.65 -43.10
C PHE A 463 -15.41 -19.59 -43.71
#